data_cee5f7e90394bdff30dd831072b63cb9
#
_entry.id   cee5f7e90394bdff30dd831072b63cb9
#
_cell.length_a   1.000
_cell.length_b   1.000
_cell.length_c   1.000
_cell.angle_alpha   90.00
_cell.angle_beta   90.00
_cell.angle_gamma   90.00
#
_symmetry.space_group_name_H-M   'P 1'
#
loop_
_entity.id
_entity.type
_entity.pdbx_description
1 polymer ?
#
loop_
_entity_poly.entity_id
_entity_poly.type
_entity_poly.pdbx_seq_one_letter_code
_entity_poly.pdbx_strand_id
1 'polypeptide(L)'
;CTLRNRRCAPCVLFFDELDSIAAKRGQSSGNMTDKVVNQLLTEMDGMGAKKSVFIIGATNRPDIIDTALMRPGRLDQLIYIPIPDLESRKSILRAVLRKSPVSKDVDLDYLARHTDKFTGADLTEICQRAAKFAIRESIQKDIERREAMKKLAEEEGDEDLMDEEDDEEFEDPVPSITSKHFEMAMHDARRSVSEADLVKYSRFATTLHQQRSALGTGVSNFRFPERQSQSGSNGK
;
A
#
# COMPACT_ATOMS: atom_id res chain seq x y z
N CYS A 1 -15.34 -10.88 18.08
CA CYS A 1 -14.10 -10.05 18.01
C CYS A 1 -14.21 -8.76 18.83
N THR A 2 -15.27 -7.99 18.71
CA THR A 2 -15.43 -6.66 19.33
C THR A 2 -15.46 -6.64 20.85
N LEU A 3 -16.06 -7.63 21.49
CA LEU A 3 -16.04 -7.79 22.96
C LEU A 3 -14.62 -8.04 23.51
N ARG A 4 -13.80 -8.76 22.76
CA ARG A 4 -12.40 -9.04 23.13
C ARG A 4 -11.55 -7.76 22.99
N ASN A 5 -11.79 -6.95 21.95
CA ASN A 5 -11.08 -5.69 21.72
C ASN A 5 -11.41 -4.61 22.76
N ARG A 6 -12.62 -4.62 23.34
CA ARG A 6 -12.95 -3.75 24.47
C ARG A 6 -12.13 -4.00 25.74
N ARG A 7 -11.56 -5.19 25.89
CA ARG A 7 -10.67 -5.52 27.03
C ARG A 7 -9.21 -5.17 26.73
N CYS A 8 -8.82 -4.98 25.47
CA CYS A 8 -7.48 -4.70 25.02
C CYS A 8 -7.27 -3.23 24.60
N ALA A 9 -8.11 -2.31 25.05
CA ALA A 9 -7.94 -0.89 24.76
C ALA A 9 -6.66 -0.33 25.41
N PRO A 10 -5.88 0.53 24.70
CA PRO A 10 -6.13 1.09 23.37
C PRO A 10 -5.84 0.10 22.24
N CYS A 11 -6.70 0.04 21.20
CA CYS A 11 -6.49 -0.83 20.05
C CYS A 11 -6.98 -0.19 18.75
N VAL A 12 -6.39 -0.62 17.62
CA VAL A 12 -6.81 -0.28 16.26
C VAL A 12 -7.38 -1.53 15.60
N LEU A 13 -8.59 -1.41 15.07
CA LEU A 13 -9.24 -2.42 14.24
C LEU A 13 -9.08 -2.02 12.79
N PHE A 14 -8.42 -2.84 12.01
CA PHE A 14 -8.27 -2.64 10.57
C PHE A 14 -9.11 -3.67 9.80
N PHE A 15 -9.99 -3.18 8.93
CA PHE A 15 -10.78 -3.98 8.02
C PHE A 15 -10.28 -3.71 6.59
N ASP A 16 -9.64 -4.70 6.01
CA ASP A 16 -9.29 -4.67 4.59
C ASP A 16 -10.46 -5.20 3.75
N GLU A 17 -10.58 -4.75 2.50
CA GLU A 17 -11.66 -5.11 1.60
C GLU A 17 -13.05 -4.99 2.26
N LEU A 18 -13.30 -3.85 2.88
CA LEU A 18 -14.54 -3.60 3.62
C LEU A 18 -15.80 -3.81 2.78
N ASP A 19 -15.72 -3.63 1.47
CA ASP A 19 -16.78 -3.89 0.50
C ASP A 19 -17.24 -5.35 0.44
N SER A 20 -16.38 -6.30 0.78
CA SER A 20 -16.75 -7.72 0.87
C SER A 20 -17.70 -8.02 2.04
N ILE A 21 -17.60 -7.22 3.12
CA ILE A 21 -18.36 -7.41 4.36
C ILE A 21 -19.56 -6.45 4.41
N ALA A 22 -19.42 -5.24 3.86
CA ALA A 22 -20.29 -4.10 4.08
C ALA A 22 -20.94 -3.54 2.80
N ALA A 23 -21.25 -4.42 1.84
CA ALA A 23 -21.96 -4.05 0.62
C ALA A 23 -23.38 -3.53 0.90
N LYS A 24 -23.86 -2.63 0.03
CA LYS A 24 -25.24 -2.10 0.07
C LYS A 24 -26.27 -3.22 0.07
N ARG A 25 -27.31 -3.05 0.88
CA ARG A 25 -28.43 -3.98 0.99
C ARG A 25 -29.07 -4.23 -0.38
N GLY A 26 -29.34 -5.51 -0.68
CA GLY A 26 -29.99 -5.92 -1.95
C GLY A 26 -29.06 -6.18 -3.14
N GLN A 27 -27.76 -5.94 -3.03
CA GLN A 27 -26.77 -6.28 -4.09
C GLN A 27 -26.14 -7.67 -3.87
N SER A 28 -26.15 -8.19 -2.67
CA SER A 28 -25.70 -9.55 -2.39
C SER A 28 -26.90 -10.45 -2.07
N SER A 29 -26.95 -11.63 -2.67
CA SER A 29 -28.05 -12.57 -2.58
C SER A 29 -28.12 -13.34 -1.26
N GLY A 30 -27.87 -12.72 -0.11
CA GLY A 30 -27.89 -13.45 1.16
C GLY A 30 -28.24 -12.60 2.38
N ASN A 31 -29.25 -13.03 3.12
CA ASN A 31 -29.62 -12.54 4.47
C ASN A 31 -28.44 -12.56 5.46
N MET A 32 -27.34 -13.24 5.14
CA MET A 32 -26.19 -13.37 6.04
C MET A 32 -25.32 -12.12 6.04
N THR A 33 -25.08 -11.50 4.88
CA THR A 33 -24.29 -10.26 4.75
C THR A 33 -25.00 -9.11 5.48
N ASP A 34 -26.32 -8.99 5.31
CA ASP A 34 -27.10 -7.97 6.00
C ASP A 34 -27.06 -8.12 7.53
N LYS A 35 -27.04 -9.35 8.04
CA LYS A 35 -26.88 -9.61 9.48
C LYS A 35 -25.49 -9.16 9.98
N VAL A 36 -24.43 -9.44 9.21
CA VAL A 36 -23.06 -9.03 9.56
C VAL A 36 -22.94 -7.50 9.59
N VAL A 37 -23.48 -6.81 8.56
CA VAL A 37 -23.50 -5.35 8.52
C VAL A 37 -24.24 -4.77 9.70
N ASN A 38 -25.43 -5.29 10.00
CA ASN A 38 -26.24 -4.81 11.14
C ASN A 38 -25.52 -5.06 12.48
N GLN A 39 -24.85 -6.21 12.64
CA GLN A 39 -24.06 -6.48 13.82
C GLN A 39 -22.87 -5.52 13.93
N LEU A 40 -22.17 -5.24 12.81
CA LEU A 40 -21.07 -4.29 12.77
C LEU A 40 -21.54 -2.89 13.18
N LEU A 41 -22.67 -2.43 12.63
CA LEU A 41 -23.28 -1.14 12.99
C LEU A 41 -23.60 -1.06 14.48
N THR A 42 -24.22 -2.10 15.03
CA THR A 42 -24.55 -2.16 16.46
C THR A 42 -23.33 -2.13 17.36
N GLU A 43 -22.26 -2.85 16.94
CA GLU A 43 -21.00 -2.85 17.69
C GLU A 43 -20.28 -1.50 17.61
N MET A 44 -20.33 -0.81 16.46
CA MET A 44 -19.76 0.54 16.29
C MET A 44 -20.49 1.55 17.16
N ASP A 45 -21.83 1.55 17.17
CA ASP A 45 -22.65 2.43 18.01
C ASP A 45 -22.43 2.17 19.51
N GLY A 46 -22.17 0.90 19.87
CA GLY A 46 -21.87 0.49 21.25
C GLY A 46 -20.45 0.85 21.73
N MET A 47 -19.57 1.32 20.85
CA MET A 47 -18.18 1.66 21.18
C MET A 47 -18.02 3.09 21.70
N GLY A 48 -19.10 3.79 22.06
CA GLY A 48 -19.11 5.20 22.47
C GLY A 48 -17.88 5.68 23.26
N ALA A 49 -17.72 6.98 23.35
CA ALA A 49 -16.56 7.84 23.68
C ALA A 49 -15.61 7.46 24.84
N LYS A 50 -15.82 6.35 25.54
CA LYS A 50 -15.04 5.97 26.72
C LYS A 50 -13.93 4.94 26.47
N LYS A 51 -13.75 4.45 25.26
CA LYS A 51 -12.74 3.41 24.98
C LYS A 51 -11.91 3.82 23.78
N SER A 52 -10.58 3.84 23.95
CA SER A 52 -9.60 4.16 22.93
C SER A 52 -9.51 3.02 21.89
N VAL A 53 -10.58 2.82 21.10
CA VAL A 53 -10.65 1.87 19.99
C VAL A 53 -10.83 2.68 18.72
N PHE A 54 -9.89 2.54 17.79
CA PHE A 54 -9.97 3.14 16.46
C PHE A 54 -10.37 2.09 15.43
N ILE A 55 -11.22 2.48 14.49
CA ILE A 55 -11.61 1.62 13.37
C ILE A 55 -11.12 2.24 12.08
N ILE A 56 -10.44 1.46 11.28
CA ILE A 56 -9.96 1.84 9.95
C ILE A 56 -10.50 0.80 8.96
N GLY A 57 -11.21 1.25 7.92
CA GLY A 57 -11.65 0.41 6.81
C GLY A 57 -10.96 0.81 5.53
N ALA A 58 -10.50 -0.16 4.74
CA ALA A 58 -9.97 0.06 3.40
C ALA A 58 -10.87 -0.60 2.36
N THR A 59 -11.05 0.06 1.21
CA THR A 59 -11.82 -0.48 0.08
C THR A 59 -11.38 0.15 -1.24
N ASN A 60 -11.41 -0.65 -2.29
CA ASN A 60 -11.25 -0.20 -3.67
C ASN A 60 -12.61 0.15 -4.32
N ARG A 61 -13.74 -0.11 -3.64
CA ARG A 61 -15.08 0.08 -4.17
C ARG A 61 -15.99 0.85 -3.21
N PRO A 62 -15.69 2.14 -2.98
CA PRO A 62 -16.46 2.95 -2.05
C PRO A 62 -17.92 3.15 -2.49
N ASP A 63 -18.23 2.99 -3.77
CA ASP A 63 -19.56 3.10 -4.36
C ASP A 63 -20.55 2.05 -3.85
N ILE A 64 -20.09 0.88 -3.44
CA ILE A 64 -20.93 -0.22 -2.96
C ILE A 64 -21.04 -0.32 -1.44
N ILE A 65 -20.29 0.47 -0.69
CA ILE A 65 -20.37 0.48 0.78
C ILE A 65 -21.74 1.01 1.24
N ASP A 66 -22.32 0.37 2.27
CA ASP A 66 -23.56 0.85 2.89
C ASP A 66 -23.36 2.23 3.50
N THR A 67 -24.17 3.19 3.08
CA THR A 67 -24.10 4.59 3.55
C THR A 67 -24.31 4.73 5.05
N ALA A 68 -24.95 3.76 5.70
CA ALA A 68 -25.12 3.74 7.15
C ALA A 68 -23.78 3.65 7.90
N LEU A 69 -22.73 3.05 7.30
CA LEU A 69 -21.40 3.00 7.88
C LEU A 69 -20.65 4.34 7.81
N MET A 70 -20.96 5.17 6.82
CA MET A 70 -20.31 6.47 6.59
C MET A 70 -20.96 7.63 7.37
N ARG A 71 -21.91 7.33 8.26
CA ARG A 71 -22.57 8.36 9.11
C ARG A 71 -21.63 8.88 10.19
N PRO A 72 -21.82 10.14 10.66
CA PRO A 72 -21.07 10.68 11.77
C PRO A 72 -21.06 9.76 13.01
N GLY A 73 -19.90 9.64 13.64
CA GLY A 73 -19.69 8.75 14.79
C GLY A 73 -19.34 7.29 14.42
N ARG A 74 -19.22 6.97 13.14
CA ARG A 74 -18.79 5.66 12.60
C ARG A 74 -17.55 5.84 11.71
N LEU A 75 -17.60 5.47 10.43
CA LEU A 75 -16.54 5.70 9.45
C LEU A 75 -16.80 7.04 8.73
N ASP A 76 -16.78 8.13 9.47
CA ASP A 76 -17.09 9.48 8.97
C ASP A 76 -15.89 10.19 8.33
N GLN A 77 -14.67 9.72 8.60
CA GLN A 77 -13.44 10.26 8.02
C GLN A 77 -13.06 9.47 6.76
N LEU A 78 -13.44 10.01 5.61
CA LEU A 78 -13.10 9.39 4.32
C LEU A 78 -11.79 9.99 3.81
N ILE A 79 -10.79 9.13 3.58
CA ILE A 79 -9.46 9.51 3.10
C ILE A 79 -9.25 8.86 1.74
N TYR A 80 -9.04 9.67 0.71
CA TYR A 80 -8.66 9.18 -0.61
C TYR A 80 -7.14 9.04 -0.69
N ILE A 81 -6.67 7.86 -1.09
CA ILE A 81 -5.26 7.58 -1.35
C ILE A 81 -5.07 7.56 -2.86
N PRO A 82 -4.42 8.59 -3.45
CA PRO A 82 -4.20 8.66 -4.89
C PRO A 82 -3.07 7.70 -5.32
N ILE A 83 -2.93 7.53 -6.63
CA ILE A 83 -1.73 6.92 -7.22
C ILE A 83 -0.50 7.77 -6.85
N PRO A 84 0.66 7.13 -6.64
CA PRO A 84 1.86 7.83 -6.23
C PRO A 84 2.32 8.82 -7.30
N ASP A 85 2.63 10.04 -6.87
CA ASP A 85 3.29 11.06 -7.67
C ASP A 85 4.79 10.73 -7.89
N LEU A 86 5.52 11.56 -8.63
CA LEU A 86 6.92 11.31 -8.95
C LEU A 86 7.79 11.11 -7.70
N GLU A 87 7.63 11.96 -6.68
CA GLU A 87 8.44 11.88 -5.46
C GLU A 87 8.05 10.66 -4.60
N SER A 88 6.77 10.34 -4.55
CA SER A 88 6.30 9.10 -3.91
C SER A 88 6.84 7.86 -4.61
N ARG A 89 6.86 7.82 -5.96
CA ARG A 89 7.45 6.69 -6.71
C ARG A 89 8.94 6.52 -6.42
N LYS A 90 9.71 7.61 -6.36
CA LYS A 90 11.12 7.56 -5.94
C LYS A 90 11.28 6.98 -4.53
N SER A 91 10.43 7.44 -3.61
CA SER A 91 10.45 6.97 -2.23
C SER A 91 10.10 5.49 -2.11
N ILE A 92 9.13 5.01 -2.89
CA ILE A 92 8.75 3.60 -2.97
C ILE A 92 9.91 2.77 -3.51
N LEU A 93 10.52 3.16 -4.64
CA LEU A 93 11.66 2.46 -5.23
C LEU A 93 12.83 2.35 -4.23
N ARG A 94 13.18 3.45 -3.55
CA ARG A 94 14.22 3.45 -2.51
C ARG A 94 13.88 2.53 -1.34
N ALA A 95 12.62 2.52 -0.91
CA ALA A 95 12.18 1.68 0.20
C ALA A 95 12.24 0.18 -0.15
N VAL A 96 11.78 -0.20 -1.35
CA VAL A 96 11.79 -1.58 -1.84
C VAL A 96 13.22 -2.09 -2.02
N LEU A 97 14.09 -1.27 -2.61
CA LEU A 97 15.48 -1.64 -2.92
C LEU A 97 16.44 -1.52 -1.73
N ARG A 98 15.98 -1.01 -0.59
CA ARG A 98 16.84 -0.74 0.58
C ARG A 98 17.66 -1.94 1.07
N LYS A 99 17.11 -3.15 0.90
CA LYS A 99 17.75 -4.40 1.35
C LYS A 99 18.42 -5.17 0.21
N SER A 100 18.37 -4.65 -1.00
CA SER A 100 18.93 -5.32 -2.18
C SER A 100 20.21 -4.63 -2.62
N PRO A 101 21.24 -5.36 -3.05
CA PRO A 101 22.45 -4.78 -3.61
C PRO A 101 22.13 -4.22 -4.99
N VAL A 102 22.14 -2.90 -5.10
CA VAL A 102 21.88 -2.17 -6.36
C VAL A 102 23.17 -1.52 -6.83
N SER A 103 23.51 -1.72 -8.09
CA SER A 103 24.68 -1.10 -8.70
C SER A 103 24.54 0.41 -8.81
N LYS A 104 25.65 1.14 -8.83
CA LYS A 104 25.69 2.60 -8.93
C LYS A 104 25.23 3.15 -10.28
N ASP A 105 25.16 2.31 -11.30
CA ASP A 105 24.68 2.66 -12.64
C ASP A 105 23.16 2.80 -12.75
N VAL A 106 22.41 2.40 -11.71
CA VAL A 106 20.95 2.45 -11.69
C VAL A 106 20.46 3.85 -11.30
N ASP A 107 19.88 4.56 -12.25
CA ASP A 107 19.21 5.84 -11.99
C ASP A 107 17.74 5.63 -11.60
N LEU A 108 17.46 5.70 -10.28
CA LEU A 108 16.10 5.59 -9.75
C LEU A 108 15.21 6.78 -10.13
N ASP A 109 15.78 7.94 -10.40
CA ASP A 109 15.04 9.12 -10.83
C ASP A 109 14.54 8.95 -12.26
N TYR A 110 15.37 8.37 -13.12
CA TYR A 110 14.99 8.00 -14.49
C TYR A 110 13.87 6.96 -14.48
N LEU A 111 14.01 5.91 -13.66
CA LEU A 111 13.00 4.87 -13.51
C LEU A 111 11.66 5.44 -13.02
N ALA A 112 11.67 6.33 -12.03
CA ALA A 112 10.47 6.97 -11.52
C ALA A 112 9.76 7.86 -12.56
N ARG A 113 10.50 8.51 -13.47
CA ARG A 113 9.91 9.28 -14.57
C ARG A 113 9.20 8.41 -15.59
N HIS A 114 9.75 7.23 -15.90
CA HIS A 114 9.20 6.32 -16.90
C HIS A 114 8.08 5.40 -16.37
N THR A 115 7.86 5.40 -15.04
CA THR A 115 6.78 4.62 -14.39
C THR A 115 5.57 5.49 -14.02
N ASP A 116 5.18 6.43 -14.89
CA ASP A 116 3.99 7.24 -14.64
C ASP A 116 2.71 6.40 -14.56
N LYS A 117 1.82 6.73 -13.61
CA LYS A 117 0.56 6.00 -13.31
C LYS A 117 0.75 4.55 -12.83
N PHE A 118 1.96 4.15 -12.45
CA PHE A 118 2.18 2.85 -11.81
C PHE A 118 1.82 2.91 -10.33
N THR A 119 1.26 1.83 -9.82
CA THR A 119 0.96 1.67 -8.39
C THR A 119 2.21 1.26 -7.61
N GLY A 120 2.14 1.30 -6.28
CA GLY A 120 3.23 0.78 -5.43
C GLY A 120 3.48 -0.72 -5.65
N ALA A 121 2.44 -1.48 -5.96
CA ALA A 121 2.55 -2.91 -6.28
C ALA A 121 3.29 -3.13 -7.60
N ASP A 122 2.96 -2.36 -8.64
CA ASP A 122 3.63 -2.45 -9.95
C ASP A 122 5.12 -2.12 -9.83
N LEU A 123 5.46 -1.05 -9.08
CA LEU A 123 6.85 -0.69 -8.82
C LEU A 123 7.62 -1.78 -8.06
N THR A 124 6.95 -2.41 -7.09
CA THR A 124 7.52 -3.52 -6.34
C THR A 124 7.76 -4.72 -7.24
N GLU A 125 6.82 -5.03 -8.15
CA GLU A 125 6.95 -6.11 -9.12
C GLU A 125 8.15 -5.88 -10.06
N ILE A 126 8.35 -4.67 -10.57
CA ILE A 126 9.50 -4.31 -11.40
C ILE A 126 10.80 -4.58 -10.65
N CYS A 127 10.92 -4.13 -9.40
CA CYS A 127 12.10 -4.38 -8.57
C CYS A 127 12.34 -5.87 -8.34
N GLN A 128 11.29 -6.65 -8.07
CA GLN A 128 11.39 -8.09 -7.87
C GLN A 128 11.80 -8.83 -9.15
N ARG A 129 11.30 -8.40 -10.32
CA ARG A 129 11.71 -8.96 -11.62
C ARG A 129 13.17 -8.66 -11.90
N ALA A 130 13.62 -7.43 -11.68
CA ALA A 130 15.03 -7.06 -11.85
C ALA A 130 15.95 -7.89 -10.93
N ALA A 131 15.56 -8.10 -9.67
CA ALA A 131 16.29 -8.97 -8.76
C ALA A 131 16.34 -10.44 -9.24
N LYS A 132 15.22 -10.97 -9.76
CA LYS A 132 15.19 -12.32 -10.34
C LYS A 132 16.11 -12.46 -11.55
N PHE A 133 16.21 -11.44 -12.40
CA PHE A 133 17.13 -11.44 -13.53
C PHE A 133 18.60 -11.43 -13.07
N ALA A 134 18.92 -10.63 -12.04
CA ALA A 134 20.25 -10.61 -11.47
C ALA A 134 20.67 -11.98 -10.90
N ILE A 135 19.76 -12.63 -10.16
CA ILE A 135 20.01 -13.98 -9.63
C ILE A 135 20.18 -15.00 -10.74
N ARG A 136 19.33 -14.96 -11.77
CA ARG A 136 19.45 -15.88 -12.92
C ARG A 136 20.76 -15.70 -13.66
N GLU A 137 21.20 -14.47 -13.86
CA GLU A 137 22.48 -14.16 -14.50
C GLU A 137 23.66 -14.70 -13.67
N SER A 138 23.59 -14.56 -12.33
CA SER A 138 24.61 -15.12 -11.43
C SER A 138 24.67 -16.64 -11.54
N ILE A 139 23.53 -17.32 -11.40
CA ILE A 139 23.46 -18.78 -11.51
C ILE A 139 23.99 -19.27 -12.88
N GLN A 140 23.64 -18.56 -13.95
CA GLN A 140 24.09 -18.94 -15.29
C GLN A 140 25.63 -18.81 -15.44
N LYS A 141 26.21 -17.74 -14.91
CA LYS A 141 27.64 -17.54 -14.87
C LYS A 141 28.37 -18.64 -14.07
N ASP A 142 27.77 -19.05 -12.94
CA ASP A 142 28.32 -20.11 -12.10
C ASP A 142 28.30 -21.47 -12.83
N ILE A 143 27.20 -21.77 -13.54
CA ILE A 143 27.10 -22.98 -14.37
C ILE A 143 28.17 -22.96 -15.47
N GLU A 144 28.26 -21.85 -16.22
CA GLU A 144 29.23 -21.71 -17.30
C GLU A 144 30.68 -21.84 -16.80
N ARG A 145 30.96 -21.27 -15.62
CA ARG A 145 32.24 -21.37 -14.97
C ARG A 145 32.58 -22.84 -14.61
N ARG A 146 31.64 -23.54 -13.94
CA ARG A 146 31.83 -24.96 -13.58
C ARG A 146 31.99 -25.85 -14.79
N GLU A 147 31.23 -25.61 -15.87
CA GLU A 147 31.40 -26.35 -17.13
C GLU A 147 32.76 -26.07 -17.80
N ALA A 148 33.22 -24.82 -17.73
CA ALA A 148 34.55 -24.48 -18.26
C ALA A 148 35.67 -25.14 -17.47
N MET A 149 35.59 -25.15 -16.14
CA MET A 149 36.56 -25.83 -15.26
C MET A 149 36.56 -27.32 -15.50
N LYS A 150 35.40 -27.95 -15.65
CA LYS A 150 35.29 -29.38 -15.93
C LYS A 150 35.95 -29.77 -17.26
N LYS A 151 35.78 -28.94 -18.28
CA LYS A 151 36.43 -29.15 -19.58
C LYS A 151 37.95 -29.04 -19.49
N LEU A 152 38.48 -28.09 -18.73
CA LEU A 152 39.90 -27.92 -18.50
C LEU A 152 40.49 -29.12 -17.74
N ALA A 153 39.81 -29.60 -16.68
CA ALA A 153 40.22 -30.79 -15.94
C ALA A 153 40.22 -32.06 -16.81
N GLU A 154 39.25 -32.21 -17.71
CA GLU A 154 39.20 -33.33 -18.67
C GLU A 154 40.33 -33.25 -19.72
N GLU A 155 40.75 -32.05 -20.12
CA GLU A 155 41.85 -31.84 -21.09
C GLU A 155 43.23 -32.04 -20.45
N GLU A 156 43.44 -31.65 -19.19
CA GLU A 156 44.71 -31.76 -18.47
C GLU A 156 44.90 -33.11 -17.77
N GLY A 157 43.83 -33.92 -17.65
CA GLY A 157 43.88 -35.25 -17.04
C GLY A 157 44.18 -35.27 -15.55
N ASP A 158 43.91 -34.14 -14.86
CA ASP A 158 44.21 -33.94 -13.47
C ASP A 158 42.88 -33.91 -12.67
N GLU A 159 42.55 -35.06 -12.06
CA GLU A 159 41.34 -35.22 -11.25
C GLU A 159 41.39 -34.43 -9.92
N ASP A 160 42.59 -34.04 -9.45
CA ASP A 160 42.79 -33.33 -8.18
C ASP A 160 42.32 -31.87 -8.24
N LEU A 161 42.17 -31.25 -9.43
CA LEU A 161 41.62 -29.91 -9.61
C LEU A 161 40.14 -29.77 -9.25
N MET A 162 39.42 -30.89 -9.11
CA MET A 162 37.99 -30.88 -8.73
C MET A 162 37.77 -30.86 -7.21
N ASP A 163 38.74 -31.39 -6.43
CA ASP A 163 38.56 -31.48 -4.96
C ASP A 163 39.04 -30.22 -4.21
N GLU A 164 39.87 -29.37 -4.85
CA GLU A 164 40.35 -28.12 -4.22
C GLU A 164 39.30 -26.98 -4.17
N GLU A 165 38.22 -27.06 -4.97
CA GLU A 165 37.18 -26.01 -4.97
C GLU A 165 36.18 -26.10 -3.80
N ASP A 166 36.03 -27.24 -3.12
CA ASP A 166 35.12 -27.39 -2.00
C ASP A 166 35.66 -26.77 -0.69
N ASP A 167 36.96 -26.47 -0.61
CA ASP A 167 37.64 -25.94 0.58
C ASP A 167 37.98 -24.42 0.49
N GLU A 168 37.99 -23.80 -0.68
CA GLU A 168 38.05 -22.34 -0.76
C GLU A 168 36.67 -21.76 -0.44
N GLU A 169 36.52 -21.07 0.71
CA GLU A 169 35.42 -20.16 1.03
C GLU A 169 35.29 -19.12 -0.10
N PHE A 170 34.65 -19.53 -1.20
CA PHE A 170 34.34 -18.62 -2.27
C PHE A 170 33.26 -17.68 -1.77
N GLU A 171 33.64 -16.44 -1.43
CA GLU A 171 32.67 -15.36 -1.25
C GLU A 171 31.89 -15.21 -2.55
N ASP A 172 30.75 -15.90 -2.60
CA ASP A 172 29.80 -15.81 -3.72
C ASP A 172 29.40 -14.33 -3.85
N PRO A 173 29.87 -13.59 -4.87
CA PRO A 173 29.62 -12.17 -4.93
C PRO A 173 28.11 -11.99 -5.07
N VAL A 174 27.48 -11.46 -3.99
CA VAL A 174 26.04 -11.22 -3.97
C VAL A 174 25.64 -10.48 -5.24
N PRO A 175 24.80 -11.07 -6.11
CA PRO A 175 24.52 -10.52 -7.42
C PRO A 175 23.91 -9.12 -7.29
N SER A 176 24.59 -8.10 -7.82
CA SER A 176 24.08 -6.74 -7.82
C SER A 176 23.08 -6.53 -8.95
N ILE A 177 22.00 -5.80 -8.65
CA ILE A 177 20.98 -5.42 -9.63
C ILE A 177 21.53 -4.26 -10.48
N THR A 178 21.72 -4.47 -11.77
CA THR A 178 22.24 -3.47 -12.73
C THR A 178 21.12 -2.78 -13.50
N SER A 179 21.45 -1.70 -14.22
CA SER A 179 20.53 -1.01 -15.14
C SER A 179 19.93 -1.94 -16.19
N LYS A 180 20.72 -2.87 -16.73
CA LYS A 180 20.29 -3.89 -17.71
C LYS A 180 19.15 -4.76 -17.18
N HIS A 181 19.20 -5.16 -15.91
CA HIS A 181 18.14 -5.96 -15.29
C HIS A 181 16.83 -5.16 -15.18
N PHE A 182 16.94 -3.86 -14.89
CA PHE A 182 15.76 -2.97 -14.88
C PHE A 182 15.21 -2.75 -16.29
N GLU A 183 16.03 -2.60 -17.31
CA GLU A 183 15.58 -2.52 -18.70
C GLU A 183 14.77 -3.74 -19.11
N MET A 184 15.26 -4.93 -18.80
CA MET A 184 14.54 -6.18 -19.06
C MET A 184 13.23 -6.25 -18.25
N ALA A 185 13.25 -5.84 -17.00
CA ALA A 185 12.05 -5.83 -16.16
C ALA A 185 11.00 -4.83 -16.65
N MET A 186 11.42 -3.67 -17.17
CA MET A 186 10.55 -2.64 -17.72
C MET A 186 9.92 -3.01 -19.06
N HIS A 187 10.59 -3.84 -19.86
CA HIS A 187 10.04 -4.31 -21.14
C HIS A 187 8.71 -5.05 -20.95
N ASP A 188 8.59 -5.84 -19.89
CA ASP A 188 7.39 -6.62 -19.58
C ASP A 188 6.46 -5.95 -18.55
N ALA A 189 6.81 -4.74 -18.10
CA ALA A 189 6.05 -4.04 -17.08
C ALA A 189 4.69 -3.57 -17.60
N ARG A 190 3.65 -3.81 -16.83
CA ARG A 190 2.27 -3.39 -17.14
C ARG A 190 1.67 -2.63 -15.97
N ARG A 191 0.82 -1.67 -16.27
CA ARG A 191 0.03 -0.96 -15.25
C ARG A 191 -1.09 -1.86 -14.76
N SER A 192 -1.27 -1.99 -13.46
CA SER A 192 -2.36 -2.77 -12.86
C SER A 192 -3.70 -2.04 -12.90
N VAL A 193 -3.69 -0.71 -12.94
CA VAL A 193 -4.90 0.12 -12.93
C VAL A 193 -5.16 0.71 -14.31
N SER A 194 -6.38 0.53 -14.81
CA SER A 194 -6.80 1.09 -16.10
C SER A 194 -7.07 2.59 -16.01
N GLU A 195 -7.00 3.31 -17.14
CA GLU A 195 -7.34 4.74 -17.17
C GLU A 195 -8.82 5.00 -16.84
N ALA A 196 -9.69 4.07 -17.19
CA ALA A 196 -11.11 4.16 -16.86
C ALA A 196 -11.33 4.13 -15.33
N ASP A 197 -10.62 3.25 -14.64
CA ASP A 197 -10.68 3.17 -13.18
C ASP A 197 -10.11 4.43 -12.52
N LEU A 198 -9.03 4.99 -13.06
CA LEU A 198 -8.46 6.25 -12.57
C LEU A 198 -9.47 7.40 -12.66
N VAL A 199 -10.17 7.51 -13.77
CA VAL A 199 -11.23 8.52 -13.96
C VAL A 199 -12.37 8.28 -12.97
N LYS A 200 -12.75 7.02 -12.72
CA LYS A 200 -13.77 6.66 -11.75
C LYS A 200 -13.39 7.10 -10.34
N TYR A 201 -12.16 6.78 -9.90
CA TYR A 201 -11.67 7.15 -8.58
C TYR A 201 -11.51 8.67 -8.41
N SER A 202 -11.03 9.37 -9.43
CA SER A 202 -10.91 10.83 -9.38
C SER A 202 -12.26 11.53 -9.27
N ARG A 203 -13.28 11.06 -9.99
CA ARG A 203 -14.66 11.57 -9.86
C ARG A 203 -15.20 11.35 -8.46
N PHE A 204 -14.98 10.18 -7.89
CA PHE A 204 -15.40 9.87 -6.54
C PHE A 204 -14.72 10.78 -5.51
N ALA A 205 -13.40 10.99 -5.63
CA ALA A 205 -12.65 11.91 -4.78
C ALA A 205 -13.19 13.34 -4.85
N THR A 206 -13.52 13.84 -6.05
CA THR A 206 -14.11 15.16 -6.26
C THR A 206 -15.47 15.27 -5.58
N THR A 207 -16.32 14.23 -5.69
CA THR A 207 -17.63 14.19 -5.04
C THR A 207 -17.49 14.23 -3.52
N LEU A 208 -16.53 13.48 -2.96
CA LEU A 208 -16.24 13.51 -1.51
C LEU A 208 -15.78 14.89 -1.04
N HIS A 209 -14.91 15.55 -1.79
CA HIS A 209 -14.47 16.91 -1.48
C HIS A 209 -15.63 17.92 -1.52
N GLN A 210 -16.50 17.83 -2.50
CA GLN A 210 -17.68 18.69 -2.61
C GLN A 210 -18.67 18.47 -1.45
N GLN A 211 -18.92 17.24 -1.05
CA GLN A 211 -19.79 16.93 0.10
C GLN A 211 -19.21 17.49 1.41
N ARG A 212 -17.89 17.40 1.62
CA ARG A 212 -17.21 17.99 2.77
C ARG A 212 -17.31 19.53 2.76
N SER A 213 -17.09 20.15 1.62
CA SER A 213 -17.19 21.61 1.47
C SER A 213 -18.61 22.10 1.69
N ALA A 214 -19.61 21.38 1.20
CA ALA A 214 -21.02 21.72 1.41
C ALA A 214 -21.46 21.62 2.89
N LEU A 215 -20.91 20.67 3.64
CA LEU A 215 -21.13 20.55 5.07
C LEU A 215 -20.40 21.63 5.88
N GLY A 216 -19.24 22.13 5.37
CA GLY A 216 -18.45 23.18 6.02
C GLY A 216 -19.01 24.59 5.85
N THR A 217 -19.77 24.87 4.80
CA THR A 217 -20.31 26.20 4.53
C THR A 217 -21.48 26.61 5.47
N GLY A 218 -22.09 25.65 6.16
CA GLY A 218 -23.20 25.96 7.12
C GLY A 218 -22.72 26.49 8.46
N VAL A 219 -21.45 26.40 8.83
CA VAL A 219 -20.97 26.73 10.20
C VAL A 219 -19.94 27.88 10.19
N SER A 220 -19.50 28.35 9.01
CA SER A 220 -18.47 29.41 8.92
C SER A 220 -18.90 30.77 9.56
N ASN A 221 -20.16 30.96 9.83
CA ASN A 221 -20.69 32.19 10.46
C ASN A 221 -21.22 31.98 11.90
N PHE A 222 -20.95 30.83 12.51
CA PHE A 222 -21.32 30.62 13.90
C PHE A 222 -20.44 31.47 14.82
N ARG A 223 -21.06 32.44 15.53
CA ARG A 223 -20.40 33.19 16.61
C ARG A 223 -21.22 32.99 17.87
N PHE A 224 -20.55 32.75 18.97
CA PHE A 224 -21.21 32.80 20.27
C PHE A 224 -21.70 34.21 20.51
N PRO A 225 -22.94 34.41 21.03
CA PRO A 225 -23.38 35.72 21.44
C PRO A 225 -22.45 36.26 22.52
N GLU A 226 -21.99 37.51 22.33
CA GLU A 226 -21.17 38.18 23.33
C GLU A 226 -21.95 38.26 24.64
N ARG A 227 -21.37 37.81 25.74
CA ARG A 227 -21.92 38.00 27.07
C ARG A 227 -21.99 39.51 27.33
N GLN A 228 -23.18 40.10 27.31
CA GLN A 228 -23.37 41.42 27.81
C GLN A 228 -22.98 41.42 29.31
N SER A 229 -21.86 42.06 29.60
CA SER A 229 -21.44 42.35 30.98
C SER A 229 -22.52 43.29 31.55
N GLN A 230 -23.41 42.75 32.38
CA GLN A 230 -24.24 43.57 33.22
C GLN A 230 -23.34 44.37 34.15
N SER A 231 -23.05 45.60 33.80
CA SER A 231 -22.50 46.59 34.70
C SER A 231 -23.56 46.88 35.77
N GLY A 232 -23.38 46.22 36.91
CA GLY A 232 -24.18 46.51 38.09
C GLY A 232 -23.93 47.95 38.51
N SER A 233 -24.90 48.77 38.26
CA SER A 233 -25.04 50.10 38.90
C SER A 233 -25.45 49.92 40.37
N ASN A 234 -24.45 49.90 41.27
CA ASN A 234 -24.67 50.16 42.65
C ASN A 234 -24.73 51.68 42.81
N GLY A 235 -25.93 52.19 42.99
CA GLY A 235 -26.20 53.53 43.41
C GLY A 235 -27.03 53.52 44.68
N LYS A 236 -26.36 53.92 45.76
CA LYS A 236 -26.91 54.40 47.06
C LYS A 236 -27.58 53.40 47.97
#